data_5773d904ec5c7f09f81e8c0dce05eaea
#
_entry.id   5773d904ec5c7f09f81e8c0dce05eaea
#
_cell.length_a   1.000
_cell.length_b   1.000
_cell.length_c   1.000
_cell.angle_alpha   90.00
_cell.angle_beta   90.00
_cell.angle_gamma   90.00
#
_symmetry.space_group_name_H-M   'P 1'
#
loop_
_entity.id
_entity.type
_entity.pdbx_description
1 polymer ?
#
loop_
_entity_poly.entity_id
_entity_poly.type
_entity_poly.pdbx_seq_one_letter_code
_entity_poly.pdbx_strand_id
1 'polypeptide(L)'
;TVVTNAILEEKGAKVGLIASRGFRDILELRRSARADLYDLFQDPPSTLVQRRNRLEVTERIGADGEVVIPLAEDEIAELVVKLKASKVEAIAISLLFSFLNDEHEALLGRRLRAALPGIPIFLSSEVLPEIREFERTSTTAICAYVGPILSSYLQRLKGAITSKGLPAPYIMGSGGGLFEIEESLKTVSYTHLRAHETA
;
A
#
# COMPACT_ATOMS: atom_id res chain seq x y z
N THR A 1 14.83 2.92 -10.64
CA THR A 1 15.15 1.73 -11.47
C THR A 1 14.71 0.43 -10.79
N VAL A 2 15.08 0.14 -9.52
CA VAL A 2 14.69 -1.10 -8.83
C VAL A 2 13.17 -1.25 -8.73
N VAL A 3 12.48 -0.21 -8.30
CA VAL A 3 11.02 -0.16 -8.17
C VAL A 3 10.33 -0.30 -9.53
N THR A 4 10.78 0.47 -10.53
CA THR A 4 10.21 0.44 -11.88
C THR A 4 10.37 -0.94 -12.51
N ASN A 5 11.55 -1.56 -12.38
CA ASN A 5 11.77 -2.90 -12.89
C ASN A 5 10.91 -3.95 -12.17
N ALA A 6 10.74 -3.84 -10.85
CA ALA A 6 9.89 -4.76 -10.10
C ALA A 6 8.42 -4.71 -10.56
N ILE A 7 7.93 -3.53 -10.93
CA ILE A 7 6.57 -3.35 -11.46
C ILE A 7 6.48 -3.92 -12.89
N LEU A 8 7.42 -3.55 -13.78
CA LEU A 8 7.40 -3.99 -15.18
C LEU A 8 7.59 -5.50 -15.35
N GLU A 9 8.39 -6.12 -14.47
CA GLU A 9 8.66 -7.55 -14.48
C GLU A 9 7.67 -8.36 -13.63
N GLU A 10 6.68 -7.70 -13.02
CA GLU A 10 5.67 -8.30 -12.12
C GLU A 10 6.29 -9.11 -10.96
N LYS A 11 7.46 -8.68 -10.48
CA LYS A 11 8.23 -9.35 -9.42
C LYS A 11 8.05 -8.72 -8.05
N GLY A 12 6.91 -8.10 -7.79
CA GLY A 12 6.58 -7.50 -6.49
C GLY A 12 6.13 -8.50 -5.44
N ALA A 13 5.96 -8.01 -4.22
CA ALA A 13 5.46 -8.79 -3.10
C ALA A 13 3.99 -9.18 -3.31
N LYS A 14 3.58 -10.31 -2.75
CA LYS A 14 2.18 -10.71 -2.71
C LYS A 14 1.42 -9.87 -1.70
N VAL A 15 0.62 -8.92 -2.19
CA VAL A 15 -0.08 -7.94 -1.35
C VAL A 15 -1.45 -8.44 -0.92
N GLY A 16 -1.79 -8.23 0.36
CA GLY A 16 -3.15 -8.23 0.86
C GLY A 16 -3.68 -6.79 0.96
N LEU A 17 -4.88 -6.53 0.46
CA LEU A 17 -5.55 -5.24 0.61
C LEU A 17 -6.69 -5.39 1.62
N ILE A 18 -6.81 -4.43 2.54
CA ILE A 18 -7.98 -4.30 3.41
C ILE A 18 -8.65 -2.96 3.11
N ALA A 19 -9.93 -3.02 2.80
CA ALA A 19 -10.76 -1.86 2.48
C ALA A 19 -12.03 -1.83 3.35
N SER A 20 -12.69 -0.68 3.41
CA SER A 20 -14.03 -0.56 3.99
C SER A 20 -15.00 -1.49 3.28
N ARG A 21 -15.93 -2.09 4.02
CA ARG A 21 -16.95 -2.99 3.47
C ARG A 21 -17.70 -2.34 2.30
N GLY A 22 -17.77 -3.06 1.16
CA GLY A 22 -18.35 -2.62 -0.11
C GLY A 22 -17.36 -1.95 -1.07
N PHE A 23 -16.07 -1.76 -0.68
CA PHE A 23 -15.06 -1.03 -1.49
C PHE A 23 -13.84 -1.84 -1.90
N ARG A 24 -13.83 -3.16 -1.69
CA ARG A 24 -12.68 -4.01 -2.06
C ARG A 24 -12.35 -4.04 -3.56
N ASP A 25 -13.33 -3.76 -4.41
CA ASP A 25 -13.17 -3.85 -5.86
C ASP A 25 -12.76 -2.51 -6.51
N ILE A 26 -12.43 -1.49 -5.71
CA ILE A 26 -12.03 -0.17 -6.18
C ILE A 26 -10.82 -0.20 -7.13
N LEU A 27 -9.85 -1.10 -6.90
CA LEU A 27 -8.69 -1.28 -7.78
C LEU A 27 -9.07 -1.83 -9.16
N GLU A 28 -10.17 -2.56 -9.26
CA GLU A 28 -10.68 -3.13 -10.50
C GLU A 28 -11.58 -2.16 -11.24
N LEU A 29 -12.47 -1.49 -10.49
CA LEU A 29 -13.39 -0.51 -11.04
C LEU A 29 -12.66 0.75 -11.52
N ARG A 30 -11.56 1.13 -10.88
CA ARG A 30 -10.76 2.33 -11.21
C ARG A 30 -11.66 3.57 -11.31
N ARG A 31 -11.47 4.38 -12.35
CA ARG A 31 -12.33 5.51 -12.73
C ARG A 31 -13.32 5.15 -13.83
N SER A 32 -13.61 3.87 -14.02
CA SER A 32 -14.44 3.36 -15.13
C SER A 32 -13.91 3.76 -16.52
N ALA A 33 -12.64 4.17 -16.62
CA ALA A 33 -12.01 4.48 -17.90
C ALA A 33 -11.74 3.20 -18.69
N ARG A 34 -12.20 3.14 -19.93
CA ARG A 34 -11.94 2.08 -20.89
C ARG A 34 -11.06 2.61 -22.00
N ALA A 35 -10.13 1.81 -22.49
CA ALA A 35 -9.27 2.20 -23.60
C ALA A 35 -10.09 2.32 -24.91
N ASP A 36 -11.06 1.43 -25.11
CA ASP A 36 -12.09 1.55 -26.16
C ASP A 36 -13.49 1.47 -25.53
N LEU A 37 -14.28 2.52 -25.72
CA LEU A 37 -15.62 2.63 -25.13
C LEU A 37 -16.63 1.65 -25.76
N TYR A 38 -16.39 1.23 -27.01
CA TYR A 38 -17.29 0.43 -27.82
C TYR A 38 -16.87 -1.05 -27.89
N ASP A 39 -15.68 -1.40 -27.41
CA ASP A 39 -15.26 -2.81 -27.32
C ASP A 39 -15.88 -3.47 -26.09
N LEU A 40 -16.93 -4.26 -26.32
CA LEU A 40 -17.62 -5.02 -25.27
C LEU A 40 -16.82 -6.20 -24.74
N PHE A 41 -15.79 -6.63 -25.47
CA PHE A 41 -14.97 -7.81 -25.15
C PHE A 41 -13.61 -7.43 -24.56
N GLN A 42 -13.35 -6.16 -24.35
CA GLN A 42 -12.10 -5.70 -23.75
C GLN A 42 -11.97 -6.19 -22.31
N ASP A 43 -10.93 -6.97 -22.03
CA ASP A 43 -10.59 -7.38 -20.68
C ASP A 43 -10.11 -6.16 -19.86
N PRO A 44 -10.53 -6.04 -18.59
CA PRO A 44 -10.02 -5.01 -17.70
C PRO A 44 -8.52 -5.23 -17.48
N PRO A 45 -7.71 -4.15 -17.36
CA PRO A 45 -6.30 -4.28 -17.09
C PRO A 45 -6.05 -5.06 -15.78
N SER A 46 -5.00 -5.88 -15.77
CA SER A 46 -4.61 -6.65 -14.58
C SER A 46 -4.40 -5.74 -13.35
N THR A 47 -4.76 -6.25 -12.18
CA THR A 47 -4.60 -5.52 -10.92
C THR A 47 -3.45 -6.10 -10.12
N LEU A 48 -2.64 -5.25 -9.47
CA LEU A 48 -1.51 -5.67 -8.63
C LEU A 48 -1.94 -6.57 -7.46
N VAL A 49 -3.16 -6.37 -6.94
CA VAL A 49 -3.71 -7.19 -5.86
C VAL A 49 -4.83 -8.05 -6.39
N GLN A 50 -4.62 -9.37 -6.40
CA GLN A 50 -5.65 -10.31 -6.84
C GLN A 50 -6.90 -10.21 -5.95
N ARG A 51 -8.10 -10.35 -6.53
CA ARG A 51 -9.39 -10.21 -5.82
C ARG A 51 -9.50 -11.07 -4.56
N ARG A 52 -8.96 -12.29 -4.57
CA ARG A 52 -8.95 -13.19 -3.38
C ARG A 52 -8.14 -12.67 -2.20
N ASN A 53 -7.21 -11.73 -2.45
CA ASN A 53 -6.38 -11.10 -1.43
C ASN A 53 -6.90 -9.71 -1.02
N ARG A 54 -8.05 -9.28 -1.54
CA ARG A 54 -8.74 -8.05 -1.15
C ARG A 54 -9.79 -8.41 -0.12
N LEU A 55 -9.57 -7.96 1.10
CA LEU A 55 -10.43 -8.23 2.25
C LEU A 55 -11.19 -6.95 2.62
N GLU A 56 -12.24 -7.11 3.38
CA GLU A 56 -13.09 -6.01 3.84
C GLU A 56 -13.20 -6.05 5.36
N VAL A 57 -13.36 -4.89 5.96
CA VAL A 57 -13.66 -4.73 7.37
C VAL A 57 -14.87 -3.81 7.52
N THR A 58 -15.72 -4.12 8.49
CA THR A 58 -16.88 -3.29 8.82
C THR A 58 -16.41 -2.08 9.62
N GLU A 59 -16.53 -0.93 9.01
CA GLU A 59 -16.24 0.37 9.56
C GLU A 59 -16.80 1.47 8.64
N ARG A 60 -16.97 2.69 9.14
CA ARG A 60 -17.29 3.85 8.31
C ARG A 60 -16.91 5.15 9.00
N ILE A 61 -16.06 5.93 8.33
CA ILE A 61 -15.88 7.35 8.59
C ILE A 61 -16.78 8.13 7.63
N GLY A 62 -17.44 9.14 8.12
CA GLY A 62 -18.30 10.03 7.34
C GLY A 62 -17.53 11.13 6.61
N ALA A 63 -18.26 11.91 5.80
CA ALA A 63 -17.68 12.99 5.00
C ALA A 63 -17.13 14.15 5.84
N ASP A 64 -17.59 14.29 7.08
CA ASP A 64 -17.12 15.30 8.04
C ASP A 64 -16.03 14.76 8.98
N GLY A 65 -15.57 13.52 8.75
CA GLY A 65 -14.54 12.85 9.56
C GLY A 65 -15.09 12.21 10.85
N GLU A 66 -16.41 12.21 11.07
CA GLU A 66 -17.04 11.56 12.21
C GLU A 66 -17.07 10.03 12.03
N VAL A 67 -17.08 9.30 13.15
CA VAL A 67 -17.25 7.85 13.14
C VAL A 67 -18.74 7.51 12.99
N VAL A 68 -19.13 7.06 11.80
CA VAL A 68 -20.51 6.61 11.50
C VAL A 68 -20.72 5.15 11.93
N ILE A 69 -19.75 4.29 11.64
CA ILE A 69 -19.74 2.90 12.09
C ILE A 69 -18.36 2.63 12.69
N PRO A 70 -18.28 2.26 13.97
CA PRO A 70 -17.01 1.94 14.60
C PRO A 70 -16.36 0.72 13.93
N LEU A 71 -15.03 0.65 14.01
CA LEU A 71 -14.27 -0.49 13.50
C LEU A 71 -14.68 -1.78 14.24
N ALA A 72 -15.10 -2.78 13.47
CA ALA A 72 -15.44 -4.11 14.01
C ALA A 72 -14.16 -4.87 14.40
N GLU A 73 -13.69 -4.66 15.63
CA GLU A 73 -12.45 -5.29 16.11
C GLU A 73 -12.54 -6.82 16.19
N ASP A 74 -13.73 -7.39 16.35
CA ASP A 74 -14.00 -8.82 16.33
C ASP A 74 -13.70 -9.45 14.95
N GLU A 75 -13.85 -8.72 13.85
CA GLU A 75 -13.52 -9.19 12.51
C GLU A 75 -11.99 -9.29 12.29
N ILE A 76 -11.16 -8.62 13.09
CA ILE A 76 -9.70 -8.58 12.90
C ILE A 76 -9.08 -9.98 12.99
N ALA A 77 -9.56 -10.82 13.90
CA ALA A 77 -9.06 -12.19 14.04
C ALA A 77 -9.27 -13.00 12.75
N GLU A 78 -10.42 -12.85 12.11
CA GLU A 78 -10.73 -13.51 10.83
C GLU A 78 -9.86 -12.97 9.69
N LEU A 79 -9.63 -11.64 9.64
CA LEU A 79 -8.71 -11.02 8.69
C LEU A 79 -7.30 -11.61 8.81
N VAL A 80 -6.78 -11.75 10.04
CA VAL A 80 -5.47 -12.35 10.30
C VAL A 80 -5.39 -13.78 9.77
N VAL A 81 -6.43 -14.60 10.01
CA VAL A 81 -6.47 -15.98 9.50
C VAL A 81 -6.44 -16.01 7.97
N LYS A 82 -7.25 -15.17 7.30
CA LYS A 82 -7.31 -15.08 5.84
C LYS A 82 -5.98 -14.59 5.23
N LEU A 83 -5.35 -13.58 5.83
CA LEU A 83 -4.05 -13.05 5.39
C LEU A 83 -2.94 -14.11 5.51
N LYS A 84 -2.89 -14.85 6.64
CA LYS A 84 -1.96 -15.97 6.82
C LYS A 84 -2.18 -17.08 5.80
N ALA A 85 -3.42 -17.50 5.60
CA ALA A 85 -3.78 -18.54 4.63
C ALA A 85 -3.39 -18.15 3.20
N SER A 86 -3.53 -16.87 2.86
CA SER A 86 -3.14 -16.33 1.56
C SER A 86 -1.63 -16.15 1.41
N LYS A 87 -0.83 -16.31 2.46
CA LYS A 87 0.64 -16.12 2.46
C LYS A 87 1.02 -14.78 1.84
N VAL A 88 0.38 -13.71 2.29
CA VAL A 88 0.72 -12.35 1.84
C VAL A 88 2.07 -11.92 2.43
N GLU A 89 2.84 -11.16 1.67
CA GLU A 89 4.18 -10.68 2.03
C GLU A 89 4.17 -9.20 2.45
N ALA A 90 3.09 -8.49 2.12
CA ALA A 90 2.85 -7.11 2.55
C ALA A 90 1.34 -6.85 2.62
N ILE A 91 0.94 -5.86 3.41
CA ILE A 91 -0.47 -5.48 3.59
C ILE A 91 -0.62 -4.01 3.30
N ALA A 92 -1.62 -3.67 2.45
CA ALA A 92 -2.12 -2.32 2.25
C ALA A 92 -3.46 -2.17 2.98
N ILE A 93 -3.65 -1.10 3.72
CA ILE A 93 -4.91 -0.73 4.35
C ILE A 93 -5.35 0.58 3.72
N SER A 94 -6.56 0.61 3.16
CA SER A 94 -7.13 1.81 2.57
C SER A 94 -8.63 1.87 2.89
N LEU A 95 -8.95 2.64 3.93
CA LEU A 95 -10.30 2.82 4.40
C LEU A 95 -10.90 4.13 3.86
N LEU A 96 -12.22 4.18 3.77
CA LEU A 96 -12.91 5.38 3.32
C LEU A 96 -12.67 6.55 4.27
N PHE A 97 -12.47 7.74 3.71
CA PHE A 97 -12.25 9.00 4.44
C PHE A 97 -11.12 8.97 5.47
N SER A 98 -10.19 7.99 5.41
CA SER A 98 -9.04 7.92 6.31
C SER A 98 -8.08 9.12 6.18
N PHE A 99 -8.18 9.90 5.11
CA PHE A 99 -7.45 11.16 4.95
C PHE A 99 -8.01 12.30 5.81
N LEU A 100 -9.27 12.20 6.29
CA LEU A 100 -9.90 13.12 7.24
C LEU A 100 -9.76 12.64 8.68
N ASN A 101 -9.96 11.34 8.90
CA ASN A 101 -9.84 10.70 10.20
C ASN A 101 -9.20 9.31 10.03
N ASP A 102 -7.98 9.17 10.49
CA ASP A 102 -7.16 7.97 10.35
C ASP A 102 -7.30 6.96 11.50
N GLU A 103 -8.18 7.26 12.48
CA GLU A 103 -8.32 6.47 13.71
C GLU A 103 -8.51 4.98 13.44
N HIS A 104 -9.38 4.61 12.49
CA HIS A 104 -9.66 3.22 12.14
C HIS A 104 -8.47 2.55 11.45
N GLU A 105 -7.79 3.24 10.50
CA GLU A 105 -6.57 2.69 9.88
C GLU A 105 -5.46 2.50 10.89
N ALA A 106 -5.23 3.49 11.75
CA ALA A 106 -4.21 3.44 12.78
C ALA A 106 -4.48 2.31 13.79
N LEU A 107 -5.73 2.13 14.23
CA LEU A 107 -6.12 1.06 15.13
C LEU A 107 -5.92 -0.31 14.47
N LEU A 108 -6.47 -0.49 13.26
CA LEU A 108 -6.34 -1.73 12.50
C LEU A 108 -4.87 -2.06 12.22
N GLY A 109 -4.08 -1.07 11.82
CA GLY A 109 -2.64 -1.22 11.58
C GLY A 109 -1.89 -1.68 12.83
N ARG A 110 -2.16 -1.10 14.00
CA ARG A 110 -1.56 -1.53 15.28
C ARG A 110 -1.91 -2.99 15.62
N ARG A 111 -3.20 -3.36 15.49
CA ARG A 111 -3.66 -4.73 15.76
C ARG A 111 -3.01 -5.76 14.84
N LEU A 112 -2.95 -5.44 13.54
CA LEU A 112 -2.33 -6.34 12.55
C LEU A 112 -0.81 -6.43 12.71
N ARG A 113 -0.10 -5.34 13.02
CA ARG A 113 1.35 -5.37 13.31
C ARG A 113 1.65 -6.29 14.51
N ALA A 114 0.81 -6.28 15.53
CA ALA A 114 0.94 -7.18 16.69
C ALA A 114 0.66 -8.66 16.33
N ALA A 115 -0.34 -8.93 15.46
CA ALA A 115 -0.76 -10.28 15.10
C ALA A 115 0.08 -10.94 13.98
N LEU A 116 0.76 -10.11 13.16
CA LEU A 116 1.53 -10.51 11.98
C LEU A 116 2.94 -9.90 12.02
N PRO A 117 3.78 -10.25 13.00
CA PRO A 117 5.13 -9.71 13.09
C PRO A 117 5.94 -10.09 11.85
N GLY A 118 6.68 -9.13 11.30
CA GLY A 118 7.52 -9.31 10.12
C GLY A 118 6.83 -9.06 8.77
N ILE A 119 5.50 -8.87 8.74
CA ILE A 119 4.80 -8.44 7.51
C ILE A 119 4.67 -6.91 7.52
N PRO A 120 5.25 -6.19 6.55
CA PRO A 120 5.13 -4.74 6.45
C PRO A 120 3.68 -4.34 6.13
N ILE A 121 3.21 -3.29 6.81
CA ILE A 121 1.84 -2.77 6.71
C ILE A 121 1.90 -1.30 6.34
N PHE A 122 1.21 -0.95 5.25
CA PHE A 122 1.13 0.39 4.68
C PHE A 122 -0.29 0.92 4.87
N LEU A 123 -0.41 2.08 5.50
CA LEU A 123 -1.68 2.77 5.73
C LEU A 123 -1.86 3.85 4.67
N SER A 124 -3.04 3.94 4.08
CA SER A 124 -3.30 4.94 3.05
C SER A 124 -3.23 6.37 3.59
N SER A 125 -3.57 6.56 4.85
CA SER A 125 -3.45 7.83 5.57
C SER A 125 -1.99 8.28 5.76
N GLU A 126 -1.02 7.34 5.84
CA GLU A 126 0.41 7.64 5.93
C GLU A 126 1.04 7.80 4.54
N VAL A 127 0.56 7.02 3.55
CA VAL A 127 1.14 6.96 2.19
C VAL A 127 0.69 8.11 1.31
N LEU A 128 -0.61 8.39 1.25
CA LEU A 128 -1.19 9.44 0.42
C LEU A 128 -2.47 9.96 1.08
N PRO A 129 -2.40 10.91 2.03
CA PRO A 129 -3.58 11.45 2.73
C PRO A 129 -4.36 12.44 1.85
N GLU A 130 -4.80 11.98 0.69
CA GLU A 130 -5.53 12.80 -0.28
C GLU A 130 -6.93 12.24 -0.54
N ILE A 131 -7.83 13.11 -0.98
CA ILE A 131 -9.13 12.72 -1.52
C ILE A 131 -8.93 11.82 -2.76
N ARG A 132 -9.92 11.05 -3.15
CA ARG A 132 -9.93 10.10 -4.26
C ARG A 132 -9.42 8.71 -3.87
N GLU A 133 -10.39 7.87 -3.62
CA GLU A 133 -10.19 6.52 -3.08
C GLU A 133 -9.36 5.63 -4.02
N PHE A 134 -9.56 5.73 -5.34
CA PHE A 134 -8.82 4.88 -6.29
C PHE A 134 -7.32 5.20 -6.27
N GLU A 135 -6.94 6.47 -6.37
CA GLU A 135 -5.55 6.91 -6.37
C GLU A 135 -4.87 6.56 -5.05
N ARG A 136 -5.54 6.83 -3.92
CA ARG A 136 -5.04 6.52 -2.60
C ARG A 136 -4.82 5.02 -2.42
N THR A 137 -5.81 4.20 -2.77
CA THR A 137 -5.73 2.74 -2.67
C THR A 137 -4.68 2.17 -3.62
N SER A 138 -4.64 2.66 -4.86
CA SER A 138 -3.67 2.22 -5.88
C SER A 138 -2.24 2.53 -5.44
N THR A 139 -1.97 3.77 -4.99
CA THR A 139 -0.65 4.17 -4.51
C THR A 139 -0.23 3.34 -3.29
N THR A 140 -1.14 3.13 -2.33
CA THR A 140 -0.86 2.31 -1.15
C THR A 140 -0.56 0.84 -1.52
N ALA A 141 -1.33 0.28 -2.47
CA ALA A 141 -1.08 -1.07 -2.99
C ALA A 141 0.27 -1.18 -3.71
N ILE A 142 0.66 -0.17 -4.50
CA ILE A 142 1.98 -0.12 -5.15
C ILE A 142 3.08 -0.05 -4.09
N CYS A 143 2.94 0.79 -3.06
CA CYS A 143 3.92 0.86 -1.96
C CYS A 143 4.07 -0.49 -1.25
N ALA A 144 2.97 -1.18 -0.98
CA ALA A 144 3.01 -2.51 -0.40
C ALA A 144 3.65 -3.55 -1.34
N TYR A 145 3.42 -3.41 -2.65
CA TYR A 145 3.97 -4.31 -3.67
C TYR A 145 5.49 -4.20 -3.81
N VAL A 146 6.04 -2.97 -3.78
CA VAL A 146 7.48 -2.74 -3.99
C VAL A 146 8.27 -2.60 -2.69
N GLY A 147 7.62 -2.30 -1.58
CA GLY A 147 8.25 -2.00 -0.30
C GLY A 147 9.22 -3.07 0.20
N PRO A 148 8.85 -4.35 0.26
CA PRO A 148 9.73 -5.42 0.70
C PRO A 148 11.00 -5.56 -0.15
N ILE A 149 10.89 -5.40 -1.47
CA ILE A 149 12.02 -5.47 -2.41
C ILE A 149 12.96 -4.29 -2.20
N LEU A 150 12.41 -3.09 -2.10
CA LEU A 150 13.18 -1.88 -1.87
C LEU A 150 13.89 -1.95 -0.51
N SER A 151 13.20 -2.39 0.54
CA SER A 151 13.76 -2.57 1.87
C SER A 151 14.96 -3.53 1.85
N SER A 152 14.78 -4.71 1.24
CA SER A 152 15.85 -5.70 1.10
C SER A 152 17.06 -5.15 0.31
N TYR A 153 16.80 -4.40 -0.76
CA TYR A 153 17.85 -3.76 -1.55
C TYR A 153 18.64 -2.73 -0.73
N LEU A 154 17.93 -1.81 -0.05
CA LEU A 154 18.55 -0.74 0.72
C LEU A 154 19.34 -1.26 1.92
N GLN A 155 18.85 -2.30 2.60
CA GLN A 155 19.56 -2.95 3.69
C GLN A 155 20.86 -3.61 3.22
N ARG A 156 20.81 -4.32 2.09
CA ARG A 156 22.03 -4.91 1.47
C ARG A 156 23.02 -3.84 1.06
N LEU A 157 22.53 -2.74 0.46
CA LEU A 157 23.40 -1.61 0.08
C LEU A 157 24.09 -0.99 1.29
N LYS A 158 23.32 -0.74 2.37
CA LYS A 158 23.87 -0.23 3.63
C LYS A 158 24.94 -1.16 4.18
N GLY A 159 24.67 -2.47 4.27
CA GLY A 159 25.63 -3.46 4.76
C GLY A 159 26.90 -3.51 3.91
N ALA A 160 26.79 -3.48 2.58
CA ALA A 160 27.94 -3.50 1.68
C ALA A 160 28.83 -2.25 1.77
N ILE A 161 28.24 -1.08 2.04
CA ILE A 161 28.96 0.19 2.18
C ILE A 161 29.64 0.24 3.56
N THR A 162 28.92 -0.05 4.63
CA THR A 162 29.45 -0.01 5.99
C THR A 162 30.52 -1.07 6.24
N SER A 163 30.44 -2.24 5.59
CA SER A 163 31.50 -3.26 5.67
C SER A 163 32.86 -2.81 5.08
N LYS A 164 32.84 -1.77 4.22
CA LYS A 164 34.03 -1.13 3.66
C LYS A 164 34.53 0.04 4.50
N GLY A 165 33.98 0.26 5.70
CA GLY A 165 34.37 1.36 6.58
C GLY A 165 33.84 2.74 6.14
N LEU A 166 32.91 2.79 5.18
CA LEU A 166 32.28 4.04 4.74
C LEU A 166 31.02 4.34 5.56
N PRO A 167 30.66 5.63 5.72
CA PRO A 167 29.41 6.02 6.40
C PRO A 167 28.18 5.49 5.64
N ALA A 168 27.06 5.35 6.36
CA ALA A 168 25.79 4.97 5.73
C ALA A 168 25.40 5.97 4.62
N PRO A 169 24.97 5.49 3.45
CA PRO A 169 24.63 6.39 2.34
C PRO A 169 23.28 7.06 2.57
N TYR A 170 23.15 8.27 2.08
CA TYR A 170 21.86 8.94 1.90
C TYR A 170 21.25 8.53 0.56
N ILE A 171 19.93 8.44 0.53
CA ILE A 171 19.14 8.14 -0.69
C ILE A 171 18.52 9.43 -1.20
N MET A 172 18.77 9.73 -2.47
CA MET A 172 18.11 10.86 -3.14
C MET A 172 16.76 10.40 -3.69
N GLY A 173 15.68 11.07 -3.28
CA GLY A 173 14.35 10.85 -3.82
C GLY A 173 14.19 11.45 -5.22
N SER A 174 13.28 10.91 -6.03
CA SER A 174 12.98 11.42 -7.38
C SER A 174 12.40 12.84 -7.38
N GLY A 175 11.73 13.24 -6.31
CA GLY A 175 11.23 14.61 -6.09
C GLY A 175 12.25 15.57 -5.48
N GLY A 176 13.52 15.15 -5.33
CA GLY A 176 14.54 15.88 -4.59
C GLY A 176 14.53 15.54 -3.09
N GLY A 177 15.58 15.96 -2.38
CA GLY A 177 15.76 15.64 -0.96
C GLY A 177 16.64 14.42 -0.74
N LEU A 178 17.34 14.44 0.38
CA LEU A 178 18.21 13.36 0.85
C LEU A 178 17.54 12.73 2.09
N PHE A 179 17.43 11.41 2.08
CA PHE A 179 16.80 10.63 3.14
C PHE A 179 17.80 9.62 3.68
N GLU A 180 17.76 9.38 4.97
CA GLU A 180 18.40 8.20 5.53
C GLU A 180 17.69 6.92 5.07
N ILE A 181 18.41 5.79 5.01
CA ILE A 181 17.82 4.53 4.55
C ILE A 181 16.59 4.15 5.37
N GLU A 182 16.64 4.29 6.68
CA GLU A 182 15.53 4.00 7.58
C GLU A 182 14.31 4.91 7.32
N GLU A 183 14.55 6.15 6.99
CA GLU A 183 13.50 7.11 6.64
C GLU A 183 12.93 6.84 5.26
N SER A 184 13.79 6.51 4.29
CA SER A 184 13.39 6.10 2.94
C SER A 184 12.45 4.89 2.94
N LEU A 185 12.64 3.96 3.88
CA LEU A 185 11.79 2.78 4.03
C LEU A 185 10.39 3.10 4.55
N LYS A 186 10.24 4.16 5.33
CA LYS A 186 8.94 4.66 5.79
C LYS A 186 8.21 5.46 4.70
N THR A 187 8.97 6.09 3.83
CA THR A 187 8.49 7.08 2.87
C THR A 187 8.59 6.58 1.42
N VAL A 188 8.40 5.27 1.18
CA VAL A 188 8.48 4.64 -0.17
C VAL A 188 7.60 5.38 -1.19
N SER A 189 6.46 5.90 -0.78
CA SER A 189 5.53 6.65 -1.62
C SER A 189 6.09 7.98 -2.10
N TYR A 190 6.78 8.73 -1.23
CA TYR A 190 7.29 10.06 -1.55
C TYR A 190 8.51 10.04 -2.47
N THR A 191 9.34 9.00 -2.36
CA THR A 191 10.64 8.99 -3.04
C THR A 191 10.59 8.47 -4.47
N HIS A 192 9.57 7.68 -4.85
CA HIS A 192 9.59 6.97 -6.12
C HIS A 192 8.32 7.03 -6.96
N LEU A 193 7.17 7.41 -6.41
CA LEU A 193 5.89 7.28 -7.12
C LEU A 193 5.30 8.61 -7.59
N ARG A 194 5.60 9.73 -6.93
CA ARG A 194 5.05 11.06 -7.29
C ARG A 194 5.52 11.60 -8.65
N ALA A 195 6.58 11.03 -9.22
CA ALA A 195 7.11 11.45 -10.52
C ALA A 195 6.33 10.89 -11.73
N HIS A 196 5.44 9.92 -11.54
CA HIS A 196 4.69 9.26 -12.61
C HIS A 196 3.24 9.73 -12.76
N GLU A 197 2.74 10.60 -11.88
CA GLU A 197 1.36 11.12 -11.96
C GLU A 197 1.21 12.38 -12.84
N THR A 198 2.29 12.90 -13.40
CA THR A 198 2.30 14.10 -14.26
C THR A 198 2.58 13.81 -15.74
N ALA A 199 2.38 12.58 -16.20
CA ALA A 199 2.50 12.25 -17.62
C ALA A 199 1.21 11.64 -18.15
#